data_e1eaaef63c687f5bb69038937cc75955
#
_entry.id   e1eaaef63c687f5bb69038937cc75955
#
_cell.length_a   1.000
_cell.length_b   1.000
_cell.length_c   1.000
_cell.angle_alpha   90.00
_cell.angle_beta   90.00
_cell.angle_gamma   90.00
#
_symmetry.space_group_name_H-M   'P 1'
#
loop_
_entity.id
_entity.type
_entity.pdbx_description
1 polymer ?
#
loop_
_entity_poly.entity_id
_entity_poly.type
_entity_poly.pdbx_seq_one_letter_code
_entity_poly.pdbx_strand_id
1 'polypeptide(L)'
;MVRKGGPCSREFREETVLFNLNNCLELTSGELDLIILANIQAFTRNDYVGTKRNGTSRCTYQFQSVLICKEMFLHLYGISYSRLRRLKEHYETHGIYPRTHGNTKRLPSNTLSQSTTENVHNFLTNYVEENAFVLPGRIPGFKSEDVKVLSSSETKMSVWRVYTATCETSGEQSVSYSKFVDLWQQFCPNVVVAKPLTDLCFTCQQNTTKLVRAANLPEHEKADYIKAQQEHLHCAQTERDFYRQTCLDSAATFKQIEEEMNLNEEHEPCSFNGTMHYSFDYAQQVHFPSNPMQPGPIDFKTPRKCGIFGVMCEGVPRQVNYLIDEAATVGKGANATISYVHHFFSRHGLGETDVHLNADNCSGQNKNNYFLWYLAWRTATELHRNINYSFLIAGHTKFGPDRCFGILKKSFKVSFISSLYELARMVDTSSNAGVNKAQLVATHDGRVIVPVYDWSTFLGQYFKKLPNIKKFHHFRFSKDEPGVVYCREFLSSPEQAFFLLRNGVAIPPGSVLPQKINPEGLSEERRNYLYREIRQFCKPGTEDLVAPVP
;
A
#
# COMPACT_ATOMS: atom_id res chain seq x y z
N MET A 1 -21.21 22.70 62.87
CA MET A 1 -21.85 23.89 63.47
C MET A 1 -22.50 24.65 62.34
N VAL A 2 -23.82 24.64 62.25
CA VAL A 2 -24.57 25.52 61.34
C VAL A 2 -24.48 26.91 61.96
N ARG A 3 -23.80 27.85 61.31
CA ARG A 3 -23.85 29.26 61.69
C ARG A 3 -25.28 29.76 61.53
N LYS A 4 -25.72 30.68 62.42
CA LYS A 4 -27.01 31.39 62.32
C LYS A 4 -27.10 32.28 61.04
N GLY A 5 -26.84 31.77 59.85
CA GLY A 5 -26.73 32.58 58.66
C GLY A 5 -26.82 31.81 57.34
N GLY A 6 -27.08 30.51 57.34
CA GLY A 6 -27.19 29.71 56.11
C GLY A 6 -25.88 29.02 55.69
N PRO A 7 -25.89 28.24 54.57
CA PRO A 7 -24.73 27.50 54.11
C PRO A 7 -23.62 28.42 53.56
N CYS A 8 -22.35 28.09 53.89
CA CYS A 8 -21.15 28.85 53.46
C CYS A 8 -21.04 29.09 51.95
N SER A 9 -21.70 28.28 51.14
CA SER A 9 -21.76 28.43 49.68
C SER A 9 -22.45 29.71 49.20
N ARG A 10 -23.28 30.32 50.01
CA ARG A 10 -23.99 31.57 49.67
C ARG A 10 -23.10 32.82 49.80
N GLU A 11 -21.93 32.72 50.44
CA GLU A 11 -21.00 33.83 50.62
C GLU A 11 -20.12 34.07 49.38
N PHE A 12 -20.14 33.15 48.40
CA PHE A 12 -19.33 33.23 47.17
C PHE A 12 -20.20 33.14 45.93
N ARG A 13 -19.83 33.90 44.88
CA ARG A 13 -20.43 33.76 43.55
C ARG A 13 -19.99 32.42 42.93
N GLU A 14 -20.88 31.81 42.20
CA GLU A 14 -20.62 30.55 41.54
C GLU A 14 -19.36 30.62 40.63
N GLU A 15 -19.22 31.72 39.90
CA GLU A 15 -18.05 31.99 39.04
C GLU A 15 -16.73 31.96 39.83
N THR A 16 -16.68 32.47 41.04
CA THR A 16 -15.50 32.48 41.91
C THR A 16 -15.12 31.06 42.36
N VAL A 17 -16.13 30.25 42.68
CA VAL A 17 -15.94 28.83 43.04
C VAL A 17 -15.42 28.02 41.87
N LEU A 18 -16.06 28.16 40.71
CA LEU A 18 -15.66 27.46 39.48
C LEU A 18 -14.25 27.87 39.00
N PHE A 19 -13.94 29.17 39.06
CA PHE A 19 -12.61 29.67 38.70
C PHE A 19 -11.52 29.05 39.60
N ASN A 20 -11.72 29.02 40.90
CA ASN A 20 -10.75 28.39 41.81
C ASN A 20 -10.63 26.87 41.58
N LEU A 21 -11.75 26.19 41.35
CA LEU A 21 -11.76 24.76 41.08
C LEU A 21 -10.99 24.43 39.80
N ASN A 22 -11.21 25.18 38.71
CA ASN A 22 -10.52 25.01 37.45
C ASN A 22 -9.01 25.23 37.61
N ASN A 23 -8.62 26.31 38.30
CA ASN A 23 -7.20 26.55 38.61
C ASN A 23 -6.57 25.38 39.40
N CYS A 24 -7.31 24.79 40.35
CA CYS A 24 -6.83 23.64 41.10
C CYS A 24 -6.71 22.36 40.24
N LEU A 25 -7.54 22.20 39.19
CA LEU A 25 -7.48 21.08 38.28
C LEU A 25 -6.28 21.13 37.32
N GLU A 26 -5.77 22.34 37.04
CA GLU A 26 -4.57 22.53 36.20
C GLU A 26 -3.26 22.23 36.95
N LEU A 27 -3.29 22.20 38.28
CA LEU A 27 -2.12 21.93 39.11
C LEU A 27 -1.77 20.44 39.11
N THR A 28 -0.49 20.15 39.20
CA THR A 28 -0.03 18.80 39.52
C THR A 28 -0.48 18.39 40.92
N SER A 29 -0.60 17.08 41.16
CA SER A 29 -1.00 16.58 42.49
C SER A 29 -0.09 17.05 43.63
N GLY A 30 1.22 17.26 43.35
CA GLY A 30 2.18 17.77 44.33
C GLY A 30 2.01 19.25 44.62
N GLU A 31 1.77 20.07 43.62
CA GLU A 31 1.51 21.51 43.77
C GLU A 31 0.22 21.76 44.56
N LEU A 32 -0.84 21.03 44.21
CA LEU A 32 -2.09 21.10 44.96
C LEU A 32 -1.91 20.65 46.43
N ASP A 33 -1.15 19.60 46.71
CA ASP A 33 -0.83 19.16 48.08
C ASP A 33 -0.09 20.26 48.86
N LEU A 34 0.88 20.96 48.25
CA LEU A 34 1.60 22.06 48.86
C LEU A 34 0.69 23.24 49.22
N ILE A 35 -0.22 23.61 48.32
CA ILE A 35 -1.21 24.67 48.57
C ILE A 35 -2.09 24.30 49.76
N ILE A 36 -2.54 23.05 49.85
CA ILE A 36 -3.37 22.59 50.95
C ILE A 36 -2.59 22.54 52.27
N LEU A 37 -1.32 22.08 52.24
CA LEU A 37 -0.44 22.08 53.42
C LEU A 37 -0.17 23.49 53.93
N ALA A 38 0.04 24.47 53.04
CA ALA A 38 0.19 25.88 53.40
C ALA A 38 -1.09 26.43 54.05
N ASN A 39 -2.27 26.08 53.51
CA ASN A 39 -3.54 26.46 54.13
C ASN A 39 -3.72 25.81 55.53
N ILE A 40 -3.36 24.53 55.69
CA ILE A 40 -3.39 23.85 56.98
C ILE A 40 -2.48 24.57 57.98
N GLN A 41 -1.25 24.95 57.58
CA GLN A 41 -0.32 25.71 58.43
C GLN A 41 -0.90 27.06 58.85
N ALA A 42 -1.41 27.84 57.89
CA ALA A 42 -1.92 29.19 58.14
C ALA A 42 -3.12 29.23 59.09
N PHE A 43 -3.94 28.17 59.10
CA PHE A 43 -5.21 28.15 59.80
C PHE A 43 -5.30 27.11 60.92
N THR A 44 -4.19 26.46 61.29
CA THR A 44 -4.10 25.63 62.50
C THR A 44 -3.68 26.48 63.65
N ARG A 45 -4.59 26.70 64.64
CA ARG A 45 -4.28 27.37 65.86
C ARG A 45 -3.90 26.34 66.93
N ASN A 46 -2.71 26.47 67.47
CA ASN A 46 -2.31 25.77 68.69
C ASN A 46 -2.80 26.57 69.88
N ASP A 47 -4.02 26.34 70.36
CA ASP A 47 -4.50 26.90 71.57
C ASP A 47 -3.84 26.18 72.79
N TYR A 48 -2.67 26.69 73.20
CA TYR A 48 -2.08 26.33 74.50
C TYR A 48 -2.79 27.12 75.56
N VAL A 49 -3.88 26.62 76.07
CA VAL A 49 -4.39 27.05 77.39
C VAL A 49 -4.99 25.85 78.13
N GLY A 50 -4.35 25.44 79.25
CA GLY A 50 -4.94 24.75 80.41
C GLY A 50 -5.04 23.23 80.33
N THR A 51 -4.22 22.58 81.13
CA THR A 51 -4.40 21.26 81.77
C THR A 51 -5.68 20.49 81.45
N LYS A 52 -5.66 19.71 80.40
CA LYS A 52 -6.27 18.36 80.27
C LYS A 52 -5.86 17.72 78.96
N ARG A 53 -5.31 16.54 79.01
CA ARG A 53 -4.94 15.66 77.92
C ARG A 53 -6.17 15.37 77.06
N ASN A 54 -6.30 16.01 75.91
CA ASN A 54 -6.95 15.61 74.67
C ASN A 54 -6.86 16.79 73.67
N GLY A 55 -5.62 17.20 73.33
CA GLY A 55 -5.36 18.23 72.32
C GLY A 55 -5.63 17.74 70.90
N THR A 56 -6.88 17.77 70.45
CA THR A 56 -7.17 17.74 69.01
C THR A 56 -6.93 19.15 68.47
N SER A 57 -5.85 19.34 67.72
CA SER A 57 -5.58 20.58 66.98
C SER A 57 -6.78 20.92 66.09
N ARG A 58 -7.46 22.02 66.31
CA ARG A 58 -8.60 22.48 65.52
C ARG A 58 -8.10 23.32 64.37
N CYS A 59 -8.18 22.75 63.17
CA CYS A 59 -7.95 23.47 61.94
C CYS A 59 -9.24 24.19 61.52
N THR A 60 -9.15 25.51 61.34
CA THR A 60 -10.22 26.33 60.75
C THR A 60 -9.91 26.48 59.27
N TYR A 61 -10.93 26.52 58.41
CA TYR A 61 -10.75 26.69 56.97
C TYR A 61 -11.16 28.09 56.57
N GLN A 62 -10.40 28.71 55.68
CA GLN A 62 -10.70 30.04 55.15
C GLN A 62 -10.48 30.03 53.63
N PHE A 63 -11.24 30.87 52.93
CA PHE A 63 -11.07 31.19 51.53
C PHE A 63 -11.35 32.67 51.33
N GLN A 64 -10.45 33.42 50.70
CA GLN A 64 -10.52 34.87 50.55
C GLN A 64 -10.86 35.61 51.89
N SER A 65 -10.19 35.21 52.93
CA SER A 65 -10.38 35.75 54.31
C SER A 65 -11.74 35.46 54.95
N VAL A 66 -12.59 34.67 54.34
CA VAL A 66 -13.89 34.24 54.85
C VAL A 66 -13.76 32.84 55.46
N LEU A 67 -14.25 32.64 56.68
CA LEU A 67 -14.29 31.34 57.35
C LEU A 67 -15.33 30.44 56.68
N ILE A 68 -14.91 29.25 56.22
CA ILE A 68 -15.76 28.27 55.50
C ILE A 68 -15.83 26.94 56.28
N CYS A 69 -16.83 26.13 55.97
CA CYS A 69 -16.91 24.77 56.49
C CYS A 69 -15.95 23.82 55.72
N LYS A 70 -15.67 22.67 56.33
CA LYS A 70 -14.79 21.65 55.74
C LYS A 70 -15.29 21.18 54.39
N GLU A 71 -16.58 20.97 54.24
CA GLU A 71 -17.22 20.51 52.98
C GLU A 71 -16.99 21.51 51.85
N MET A 72 -17.15 22.81 52.14
CA MET A 72 -16.88 23.87 51.16
C MET A 72 -15.39 23.93 50.79
N PHE A 73 -14.49 23.74 51.77
CA PHE A 73 -13.05 23.64 51.49
C PHE A 73 -12.71 22.48 50.56
N LEU A 74 -13.27 21.28 50.83
CA LEU A 74 -13.07 20.12 49.97
C LEU A 74 -13.55 20.38 48.54
N HIS A 75 -14.69 21.06 48.39
CA HIS A 75 -15.25 21.40 47.09
C HIS A 75 -14.40 22.43 46.34
N LEU A 76 -13.98 23.51 47.00
CA LEU A 76 -13.15 24.56 46.40
C LEU A 76 -11.82 24.06 45.86
N TYR A 77 -11.20 23.08 46.51
CA TYR A 77 -9.92 22.52 46.12
C TYR A 77 -10.05 21.19 45.36
N GLY A 78 -11.24 20.70 45.11
CA GLY A 78 -11.50 19.46 44.33
C GLY A 78 -10.88 18.20 44.95
N ILE A 79 -10.81 18.14 46.32
CA ILE A 79 -10.17 17.04 47.02
C ILE A 79 -11.13 16.21 47.87
N SER A 80 -10.80 14.92 48.04
CA SER A 80 -11.55 14.04 48.93
C SER A 80 -11.18 14.24 50.41
N TYR A 81 -12.11 13.89 51.30
CA TYR A 81 -11.86 13.89 52.75
C TYR A 81 -10.65 13.01 53.13
N SER A 82 -10.50 11.86 52.50
CA SER A 82 -9.36 10.97 52.75
C SER A 82 -8.01 11.58 52.33
N ARG A 83 -7.99 12.40 51.26
CA ARG A 83 -6.78 13.15 50.86
C ARG A 83 -6.46 14.23 51.88
N LEU A 84 -7.46 15.01 52.32
CA LEU A 84 -7.26 16.04 53.32
C LEU A 84 -6.78 15.47 54.67
N ARG A 85 -7.32 14.31 55.10
CA ARG A 85 -6.89 13.63 56.34
C ARG A 85 -5.41 13.22 56.23
N ARG A 86 -5.00 12.60 55.15
CA ARG A 86 -3.59 12.20 54.94
C ARG A 86 -2.65 13.41 54.85
N LEU A 87 -3.10 14.53 54.31
CA LEU A 87 -2.30 15.76 54.29
C LEU A 87 -2.15 16.38 55.69
N LYS A 88 -3.17 16.29 56.56
CA LYS A 88 -3.05 16.71 57.97
C LYS A 88 -2.08 15.84 58.74
N GLU A 89 -2.19 14.53 58.63
CA GLU A 89 -1.26 13.57 59.23
C GLU A 89 0.19 13.80 58.74
N HIS A 90 0.37 14.11 57.45
CA HIS A 90 1.68 14.46 56.89
C HIS A 90 2.19 15.80 57.42
N TYR A 91 1.32 16.81 57.58
CA TYR A 91 1.68 18.11 58.14
C TYR A 91 2.15 18.02 59.58
N GLU A 92 1.51 17.20 60.39
CA GLU A 92 1.89 16.98 61.81
C GLU A 92 3.30 16.37 61.96
N THR A 93 3.74 15.57 60.97
CA THR A 93 5.04 14.87 61.04
C THR A 93 6.14 15.56 60.22
N HIS A 94 5.81 16.19 59.10
CA HIS A 94 6.78 16.71 58.12
C HIS A 94 6.59 18.21 57.79
N GLY A 95 5.55 18.87 58.29
CA GLY A 95 5.26 20.27 57.96
C GLY A 95 4.81 20.42 56.49
N ILE A 96 5.25 21.50 55.82
CA ILE A 96 4.93 21.82 54.43
C ILE A 96 5.88 21.17 53.43
N TYR A 97 6.63 20.16 53.79
CA TYR A 97 7.48 19.48 52.83
C TYR A 97 6.64 18.69 51.82
N PRO A 98 7.06 18.68 50.53
CA PRO A 98 6.35 17.91 49.51
C PRO A 98 6.28 16.42 49.84
N ARG A 99 5.11 15.83 49.66
CA ARG A 99 4.97 14.38 49.83
C ARG A 99 5.66 13.68 48.66
N THR A 100 6.59 12.77 48.96
CA THR A 100 7.15 11.84 47.98
C THR A 100 6.33 10.56 47.96
N HIS A 101 5.89 10.15 46.79
CA HIS A 101 5.19 8.87 46.62
C HIS A 101 6.13 7.73 47.00
N GLY A 102 5.67 6.77 47.82
CA GLY A 102 6.51 5.70 48.37
C GLY A 102 7.17 4.79 47.32
N ASN A 103 6.69 4.84 46.06
CA ASN A 103 7.27 4.15 44.93
C ASN A 103 8.16 5.06 44.06
N THR A 104 8.37 6.32 44.42
CA THR A 104 9.28 7.20 43.68
C THR A 104 10.70 6.63 43.76
N LYS A 105 11.34 6.44 42.62
CA LYS A 105 12.67 5.82 42.46
C LYS A 105 12.73 4.30 42.74
N ARG A 106 11.62 3.62 43.01
CA ARG A 106 11.62 2.15 43.01
C ARG A 106 11.51 1.63 41.61
N LEU A 107 12.54 0.94 41.14
CA LEU A 107 12.48 0.17 39.91
C LEU A 107 11.61 -1.08 40.18
N PRO A 108 10.67 -1.42 39.29
CA PRO A 108 9.95 -2.70 39.35
C PRO A 108 10.94 -3.87 39.44
N SER A 109 10.59 -4.93 40.16
CA SER A 109 11.44 -6.11 40.33
C SER A 109 11.80 -6.83 39.03
N ASN A 110 11.00 -6.60 37.98
CA ASN A 110 11.19 -7.13 36.63
C ASN A 110 11.84 -6.14 35.65
N THR A 111 12.44 -5.05 36.15
CA THR A 111 13.19 -4.10 35.29
C THR A 111 14.47 -4.78 34.85
N LEU A 112 14.71 -4.79 33.53
CA LEU A 112 15.94 -5.31 32.95
C LEU A 112 17.14 -4.44 33.34
N SER A 113 18.30 -5.06 33.53
CA SER A 113 19.55 -4.33 33.67
C SER A 113 19.92 -3.66 32.33
N GLN A 114 20.72 -2.60 32.41
CA GLN A 114 21.24 -1.93 31.22
C GLN A 114 22.07 -2.90 30.38
N SER A 115 22.93 -3.72 31.02
CA SER A 115 23.75 -4.71 30.34
C SER A 115 22.94 -5.76 29.57
N THR A 116 21.83 -6.25 30.15
CA THR A 116 20.92 -7.19 29.45
C THR A 116 20.26 -6.54 28.25
N THR A 117 19.90 -5.27 28.36
CA THR A 117 19.28 -4.50 27.28
C THR A 117 20.25 -4.26 26.13
N GLU A 118 21.50 -3.89 26.44
CA GLU A 118 22.60 -3.71 25.48
C GLU A 118 22.95 -5.03 24.78
N ASN A 119 22.93 -6.14 25.50
CA ASN A 119 23.18 -7.47 24.92
C ASN A 119 22.12 -7.83 23.87
N VAL A 120 20.84 -7.64 24.15
CA VAL A 120 19.77 -7.85 23.16
C VAL A 120 19.95 -6.94 21.94
N HIS A 121 20.29 -5.67 22.15
CA HIS A 121 20.52 -4.71 21.07
C HIS A 121 21.71 -5.16 20.18
N ASN A 122 22.83 -5.49 20.78
CA ASN A 122 24.03 -5.93 20.04
C ASN A 122 23.77 -7.23 19.27
N PHE A 123 23.10 -8.19 19.91
CA PHE A 123 22.70 -9.43 19.23
C PHE A 123 21.82 -9.12 18.01
N LEU A 124 20.77 -8.33 18.18
CA LEU A 124 19.86 -7.98 17.08
C LEU A 124 20.58 -7.25 15.95
N THR A 125 21.47 -6.32 16.27
CA THR A 125 22.25 -5.57 15.27
C THR A 125 23.12 -6.52 14.45
N ASN A 126 23.90 -7.36 15.11
CA ASN A 126 24.79 -8.33 14.44
C ASN A 126 23.98 -9.35 13.62
N TYR A 127 22.91 -9.90 14.19
CA TYR A 127 22.05 -10.87 13.50
C TYR A 127 21.45 -10.28 12.22
N VAL A 128 21.01 -9.02 12.30
CA VAL A 128 20.41 -8.30 11.17
C VAL A 128 21.46 -7.98 10.11
N GLU A 129 22.67 -7.60 10.48
CA GLU A 129 23.77 -7.36 9.53
C GLU A 129 24.16 -8.63 8.77
N GLU A 130 24.13 -9.78 9.43
CA GLU A 130 24.47 -11.07 8.81
C GLU A 130 23.33 -11.65 7.96
N ASN A 131 22.08 -11.48 8.36
CA ASN A 131 20.94 -12.23 7.82
C ASN A 131 19.89 -11.38 7.08
N ALA A 132 19.92 -10.06 7.20
CA ALA A 132 18.93 -9.21 6.55
C ALA A 132 19.31 -8.85 5.12
N PHE A 133 18.29 -8.75 4.27
CA PHE A 133 18.40 -8.27 2.89
C PHE A 133 18.00 -6.80 2.84
N VAL A 134 18.73 -6.01 2.07
CA VAL A 134 18.30 -4.67 1.67
C VAL A 134 17.47 -4.83 0.41
N LEU A 135 16.15 -4.64 0.49
CA LEU A 135 15.30 -4.62 -0.68
C LEU A 135 15.38 -3.25 -1.36
N PRO A 136 15.56 -3.20 -2.68
CA PRO A 136 15.57 -1.95 -3.40
C PRO A 136 14.19 -1.31 -3.42
N GLY A 137 14.13 -0.03 -3.11
CA GLY A 137 12.93 0.77 -3.15
C GLY A 137 12.08 0.72 -1.87
N ARG A 138 11.01 1.51 -1.86
CA ARG A 138 10.14 1.67 -0.68
C ARG A 138 9.31 0.42 -0.44
N ILE A 139 9.49 -0.19 0.73
CA ILE A 139 8.67 -1.34 1.16
C ILE A 139 7.26 -0.81 1.53
N PRO A 140 6.19 -1.38 0.97
CA PRO A 140 4.83 -0.98 1.31
C PRO A 140 4.57 -1.06 2.82
N GLY A 141 4.08 0.04 3.40
CA GLY A 141 3.79 0.15 4.83
C GLY A 141 4.91 0.80 5.67
N PHE A 142 6.08 1.08 5.08
CA PHE A 142 7.18 1.76 5.75
C PHE A 142 7.44 3.14 5.14
N LYS A 143 7.72 4.13 6.01
CA LYS A 143 8.06 5.49 5.57
C LYS A 143 9.58 5.67 5.37
N SER A 144 10.38 4.82 6.02
CA SER A 144 11.85 4.85 5.94
C SER A 144 12.35 4.08 4.71
N GLU A 145 13.44 4.55 4.10
CA GLU A 145 14.14 3.87 3.01
C GLU A 145 15.12 2.81 3.53
N ASP A 146 15.55 2.90 4.80
CA ASP A 146 16.51 1.98 5.45
C ASP A 146 15.81 0.79 6.11
N VAL A 147 14.92 0.11 5.42
CA VAL A 147 14.27 -1.08 5.96
C VAL A 147 15.10 -2.31 5.65
N LYS A 148 15.58 -2.98 6.71
CA LYS A 148 16.27 -4.27 6.64
C LYS A 148 15.25 -5.39 6.74
N VAL A 149 15.29 -6.36 5.83
CA VAL A 149 14.29 -7.41 5.71
C VAL A 149 14.91 -8.77 5.97
N LEU A 150 14.44 -9.47 6.98
CA LEU A 150 14.78 -10.87 7.23
C LEU A 150 13.97 -11.79 6.30
N SER A 151 14.51 -12.95 5.99
CA SER A 151 13.86 -13.97 5.15
C SER A 151 12.46 -14.31 5.65
N SER A 152 11.56 -14.66 4.73
CA SER A 152 10.22 -15.17 5.08
C SER A 152 10.22 -16.55 5.77
N SER A 153 11.37 -17.25 5.78
CA SER A 153 11.58 -18.47 6.56
C SER A 153 11.83 -18.17 8.04
N GLU A 154 12.20 -16.92 8.37
CA GLU A 154 12.42 -16.46 9.72
C GLU A 154 11.12 -15.99 10.40
N THR A 155 11.12 -16.10 11.71
CA THR A 155 10.09 -15.51 12.58
C THR A 155 10.80 -14.85 13.76
N LYS A 156 10.14 -13.90 14.42
CA LYS A 156 10.70 -13.34 15.67
C LYS A 156 10.98 -14.42 16.72
N MET A 157 10.24 -15.53 16.68
CA MET A 157 10.45 -16.68 17.55
C MET A 157 11.71 -17.47 17.17
N SER A 158 11.99 -17.68 15.87
CA SER A 158 13.22 -18.36 15.44
C SER A 158 14.46 -17.56 15.83
N VAL A 159 14.42 -16.24 15.62
CA VAL A 159 15.51 -15.34 16.00
C VAL A 159 15.71 -15.30 17.52
N TRP A 160 14.62 -15.29 18.29
CA TRP A 160 14.70 -15.37 19.75
C TRP A 160 15.31 -16.69 20.24
N ARG A 161 15.02 -17.81 19.59
CA ARG A 161 15.67 -19.10 19.92
C ARG A 161 17.17 -19.07 19.68
N VAL A 162 17.62 -18.45 18.58
CA VAL A 162 19.05 -18.25 18.31
C VAL A 162 19.67 -17.36 19.39
N TYR A 163 19.01 -16.26 19.77
CA TYR A 163 19.43 -15.40 20.87
C TYR A 163 19.59 -16.18 22.19
N THR A 164 18.60 -16.99 22.53
CA THR A 164 18.63 -17.80 23.76
C THR A 164 19.80 -18.78 23.76
N ALA A 165 20.02 -19.49 22.64
CA ALA A 165 21.16 -20.41 22.49
C ALA A 165 22.51 -19.68 22.58
N THR A 166 22.59 -18.45 22.03
CA THR A 166 23.81 -17.62 22.15
C THR A 166 24.07 -17.24 23.61
N CYS A 167 23.06 -16.82 24.35
CA CYS A 167 23.14 -16.50 25.77
C CYS A 167 23.56 -17.71 26.60
N GLU A 168 23.01 -18.90 26.31
CA GLU A 168 23.41 -20.15 26.98
C GLU A 168 24.88 -20.46 26.76
N THR A 169 25.38 -20.26 25.53
CA THR A 169 26.79 -20.50 25.17
C THR A 169 27.73 -19.51 25.85
N SER A 170 27.33 -18.25 25.99
CA SER A 170 28.12 -17.20 26.65
C SER A 170 27.94 -17.15 28.19
N GLY A 171 27.04 -17.95 28.75
CA GLY A 171 26.73 -17.96 30.17
C GLY A 171 25.93 -16.72 30.64
N GLU A 172 25.25 -16.03 29.72
CA GLU A 172 24.47 -14.84 30.00
C GLU A 172 23.00 -15.19 30.19
N GLN A 173 22.27 -14.33 30.93
CA GLN A 173 20.84 -14.54 31.15
C GLN A 173 20.02 -14.01 29.97
N SER A 174 19.26 -14.90 29.33
CA SER A 174 18.36 -14.54 28.24
C SER A 174 17.08 -13.87 28.76
N VAL A 175 16.47 -13.02 27.92
CA VAL A 175 15.16 -12.42 28.21
C VAL A 175 14.02 -13.29 27.68
N SER A 176 12.82 -13.14 28.26
CA SER A 176 11.62 -13.81 27.77
C SER A 176 11.28 -13.35 26.33
N TYR A 177 10.60 -14.22 25.57
CA TYR A 177 10.18 -13.92 24.20
C TYR A 177 9.41 -12.60 24.07
N SER A 178 8.43 -12.35 24.95
CA SER A 178 7.64 -11.10 24.91
C SER A 178 8.53 -9.88 25.09
N LYS A 179 9.49 -9.95 26.03
CA LYS A 179 10.41 -8.86 26.27
C LYS A 179 11.42 -8.65 25.13
N PHE A 180 11.87 -9.74 24.53
CA PHE A 180 12.71 -9.69 23.32
C PHE A 180 11.98 -8.99 22.15
N VAL A 181 10.70 -9.29 21.95
CA VAL A 181 9.89 -8.64 20.90
C VAL A 181 9.69 -7.15 21.18
N ASP A 182 9.46 -6.76 22.44
CA ASP A 182 9.35 -5.34 22.84
C ASP A 182 10.64 -4.59 22.54
N LEU A 183 11.80 -5.15 22.93
CA LEU A 183 13.11 -4.56 22.67
C LEU A 183 13.43 -4.50 21.17
N TRP A 184 13.06 -5.54 20.41
CA TRP A 184 13.16 -5.51 18.94
C TRP A 184 12.40 -4.34 18.33
N GLN A 185 11.14 -4.13 18.74
CA GLN A 185 10.33 -3.02 18.24
C GLN A 185 10.89 -1.64 18.63
N GLN A 186 11.49 -1.56 19.80
CA GLN A 186 12.08 -0.34 20.32
C GLN A 186 13.39 0.03 19.64
N PHE A 187 14.31 -0.93 19.47
CA PHE A 187 15.68 -0.67 18.97
C PHE A 187 15.84 -0.88 17.48
N CYS A 188 15.08 -1.80 16.90
CA CYS A 188 15.18 -2.16 15.49
C CYS A 188 13.82 -2.06 14.77
N PRO A 189 13.11 -0.90 14.83
CA PRO A 189 11.80 -0.74 14.21
C PRO A 189 11.83 -0.91 12.69
N ASN A 190 13.00 -0.69 12.07
CA ASN A 190 13.23 -0.82 10.64
C ASN A 190 13.53 -2.26 10.20
N VAL A 191 13.62 -3.20 11.14
CA VAL A 191 13.86 -4.61 10.83
C VAL A 191 12.54 -5.37 10.79
N VAL A 192 12.20 -5.88 9.63
CA VAL A 192 10.96 -6.62 9.40
C VAL A 192 11.24 -8.02 8.88
N VAL A 193 10.38 -8.96 9.22
CA VAL A 193 10.38 -10.28 8.60
C VAL A 193 9.57 -10.22 7.31
N ALA A 194 10.16 -10.64 6.19
CA ALA A 194 9.46 -10.69 4.92
C ALA A 194 8.23 -11.60 5.02
N LYS A 195 7.12 -11.15 4.44
CA LYS A 195 6.04 -12.08 4.10
C LYS A 195 6.48 -12.88 2.87
N PRO A 196 6.02 -14.13 2.72
CA PRO A 196 6.24 -14.85 1.47
C PRO A 196 5.83 -13.96 0.29
N LEU A 197 6.75 -13.69 -0.60
CA LEU A 197 6.56 -12.86 -1.78
C LEU A 197 6.87 -13.71 -3.01
N THR A 198 6.03 -13.58 -4.01
CA THR A 198 6.29 -14.06 -5.37
C THR A 198 6.86 -12.92 -6.22
N ASP A 199 7.46 -13.26 -7.34
CA ASP A 199 7.95 -12.31 -8.35
C ASP A 199 9.08 -11.38 -7.88
N LEU A 200 9.93 -11.89 -6.98
CA LEU A 200 11.15 -11.18 -6.58
C LEU A 200 12.12 -11.09 -7.77
N CYS A 201 12.87 -9.99 -7.82
CA CYS A 201 13.88 -9.80 -8.84
C CYS A 201 14.96 -10.88 -8.76
N PHE A 202 15.10 -11.66 -9.81
CA PHE A 202 16.08 -12.76 -9.89
C PHE A 202 17.53 -12.26 -9.75
N THR A 203 17.86 -11.12 -10.38
CA THR A 203 19.19 -10.51 -10.28
C THR A 203 19.52 -10.09 -8.85
N CYS A 204 18.56 -9.47 -8.14
CA CYS A 204 18.72 -9.14 -6.72
C CYS A 204 18.99 -10.38 -5.88
N GLN A 205 18.22 -11.45 -6.11
CA GLN A 205 18.39 -12.71 -5.36
C GLN A 205 19.75 -13.37 -5.64
N GLN A 206 20.18 -13.40 -6.91
CA GLN A 206 21.50 -13.90 -7.28
C GLN A 206 22.63 -13.09 -6.65
N ASN A 207 22.55 -11.77 -6.75
CA ASN A 207 23.59 -10.89 -6.19
C ASN A 207 23.67 -11.03 -4.67
N THR A 208 22.53 -11.08 -3.98
CA THR A 208 22.48 -11.30 -2.53
C THR A 208 23.11 -12.67 -2.18
N THR A 209 22.78 -13.73 -2.91
CA THR A 209 23.39 -15.05 -2.69
C THR A 209 24.91 -15.03 -2.88
N LYS A 210 25.40 -14.31 -3.91
CA LYS A 210 26.84 -14.13 -4.14
C LYS A 210 27.50 -13.37 -3.00
N LEU A 211 26.89 -12.29 -2.52
CA LEU A 211 27.39 -11.51 -1.38
C LEU A 211 27.48 -12.32 -0.10
N VAL A 212 26.45 -13.11 0.21
CA VAL A 212 26.46 -14.01 1.38
C VAL A 212 27.58 -15.04 1.28
N ARG A 213 27.75 -15.67 0.11
CA ARG A 213 28.84 -16.65 -0.12
C ARG A 213 30.23 -16.02 -0.14
N ALA A 214 30.31 -14.75 -0.47
CA ALA A 214 31.56 -13.99 -0.51
C ALA A 214 32.05 -13.53 0.88
N ALA A 215 31.35 -13.87 1.98
CA ALA A 215 31.72 -13.43 3.33
C ALA A 215 33.18 -13.71 3.68
N ASN A 216 33.75 -14.82 3.20
CA ASN A 216 35.14 -15.24 3.44
C ASN A 216 36.11 -14.96 2.28
N LEU A 217 35.67 -14.23 1.23
CA LEU A 217 36.52 -13.89 0.09
C LEU A 217 37.34 -12.62 0.37
N PRO A 218 38.45 -12.40 -0.41
CA PRO A 218 39.19 -11.15 -0.36
C PRO A 218 38.35 -9.92 -0.62
N GLU A 219 38.69 -8.80 0.01
CA GLU A 219 37.96 -7.52 -0.07
C GLU A 219 37.68 -7.05 -1.52
N HIS A 220 38.64 -7.23 -2.44
CA HIS A 220 38.49 -6.80 -3.84
C HIS A 220 37.42 -7.59 -4.57
N GLU A 221 37.27 -8.92 -4.31
CA GLU A 221 36.20 -9.73 -4.90
C GLU A 221 34.83 -9.39 -4.32
N LYS A 222 34.75 -9.09 -3.02
CA LYS A 222 33.52 -8.58 -2.38
C LYS A 222 33.09 -7.26 -2.99
N ALA A 223 34.04 -6.33 -3.24
CA ALA A 223 33.78 -5.03 -3.83
C ALA A 223 33.08 -5.16 -5.20
N ASP A 224 33.47 -6.13 -6.04
CA ASP A 224 32.83 -6.37 -7.34
C ASP A 224 31.37 -6.82 -7.20
N TYR A 225 31.07 -7.71 -6.25
CA TYR A 225 29.68 -8.14 -6.00
C TYR A 225 28.82 -7.02 -5.42
N ILE A 226 29.38 -6.20 -4.51
CA ILE A 226 28.70 -5.02 -3.96
C ILE A 226 28.40 -4.03 -5.09
N LYS A 227 29.38 -3.74 -5.93
CA LYS A 227 29.24 -2.83 -7.07
C LYS A 227 28.17 -3.31 -8.03
N ALA A 228 28.17 -4.59 -8.42
CA ALA A 228 27.15 -5.15 -9.30
C ALA A 228 25.73 -5.03 -8.70
N GLN A 229 25.57 -5.23 -7.39
CA GLN A 229 24.29 -5.03 -6.72
C GLN A 229 23.89 -3.56 -6.72
N GLN A 230 24.80 -2.64 -6.38
CA GLN A 230 24.53 -1.20 -6.38
C GLN A 230 24.13 -0.68 -7.77
N GLU A 231 24.83 -1.10 -8.81
CA GLU A 231 24.53 -0.75 -10.20
C GLU A 231 23.15 -1.23 -10.62
N HIS A 232 22.79 -2.47 -10.28
CA HIS A 232 21.46 -3.01 -10.55
C HIS A 232 20.36 -2.23 -9.81
N LEU A 233 20.57 -1.91 -8.52
CA LEU A 233 19.62 -1.15 -7.72
C LEU A 233 19.46 0.29 -8.23
N HIS A 234 20.57 0.93 -8.56
CA HIS A 234 20.57 2.28 -9.14
C HIS A 234 19.82 2.32 -10.47
N CYS A 235 20.07 1.34 -11.34
CA CYS A 235 19.35 1.21 -12.60
C CYS A 235 17.83 1.06 -12.35
N ALA A 236 17.43 0.14 -11.47
CA ALA A 236 16.02 -0.09 -11.16
C ALA A 236 15.35 1.17 -10.56
N GLN A 237 16.08 1.94 -9.73
CA GLN A 237 15.57 3.18 -9.15
C GLN A 237 15.41 4.28 -10.20
N THR A 238 16.41 4.46 -11.08
CA THR A 238 16.37 5.45 -12.17
C THR A 238 15.19 5.21 -13.11
N GLU A 239 14.96 3.94 -13.51
CA GLU A 239 13.83 3.57 -14.36
C GLU A 239 12.48 3.82 -13.66
N ARG A 240 12.41 3.57 -12.35
CA ARG A 240 11.22 3.84 -11.56
C ARG A 240 10.94 5.33 -11.37
N ASP A 241 11.97 6.12 -11.17
CA ASP A 241 11.82 7.56 -11.01
C ASP A 241 11.40 8.22 -12.32
N PHE A 242 11.91 7.74 -13.45
CA PHE A 242 11.42 8.13 -14.77
C PHE A 242 9.93 7.81 -14.95
N TYR A 243 9.50 6.57 -14.62
CA TYR A 243 8.08 6.21 -14.65
C TYR A 243 7.23 7.15 -13.79
N ARG A 244 7.67 7.44 -12.55
CA ARG A 244 6.96 8.36 -11.65
C ARG A 244 6.87 9.77 -12.21
N GLN A 245 7.97 10.27 -12.78
CA GLN A 245 7.98 11.59 -13.38
C GLN A 245 7.01 11.67 -14.56
N THR A 246 7.01 10.66 -15.43
CA THR A 246 6.07 10.57 -16.55
C THR A 246 4.60 10.54 -16.09
N CYS A 247 4.29 9.86 -14.97
CA CYS A 247 2.95 9.93 -14.37
C CYS A 247 2.59 11.34 -13.91
N LEU A 248 3.54 12.06 -13.26
CA LEU A 248 3.31 13.43 -12.79
C LEU A 248 3.13 14.40 -13.96
N ASP A 249 3.93 14.28 -15.00
CA ASP A 249 3.85 15.10 -16.21
C ASP A 249 2.50 14.90 -16.92
N SER A 250 2.05 13.65 -17.04
CA SER A 250 0.74 13.31 -17.60
C SER A 250 -0.41 13.86 -16.76
N ALA A 251 -0.30 13.81 -15.42
CA ALA A 251 -1.30 14.40 -14.53
C ALA A 251 -1.35 15.93 -14.63
N ALA A 252 -0.18 16.57 -14.77
CA ALA A 252 -0.09 18.02 -14.99
C ALA A 252 -0.70 18.44 -16.34
N THR A 253 -0.47 17.63 -17.39
CA THR A 253 -1.06 17.82 -18.72
C THR A 253 -2.59 17.69 -18.66
N PHE A 254 -3.09 16.63 -18.03
CA PHE A 254 -4.54 16.42 -17.89
C PHE A 254 -5.23 17.56 -17.12
N LYS A 255 -4.61 18.03 -16.04
CA LYS A 255 -5.18 19.14 -15.25
C LYS A 255 -5.42 20.42 -16.05
N GLN A 256 -4.69 20.62 -17.15
CA GLN A 256 -4.89 21.80 -18.01
C GLN A 256 -6.15 21.72 -18.86
N ILE A 257 -6.66 20.51 -19.09
CA ILE A 257 -7.81 20.23 -19.95
C ILE A 257 -8.98 19.61 -19.20
N GLU A 258 -8.86 19.40 -17.89
CA GLU A 258 -9.84 18.66 -17.06
C GLU A 258 -11.25 19.24 -17.17
N GLU A 259 -11.37 20.57 -17.25
CA GLU A 259 -12.67 21.26 -17.32
C GLU A 259 -13.35 21.07 -18.68
N GLU A 260 -12.60 20.86 -19.75
CA GLU A 260 -13.10 20.71 -21.13
C GLU A 260 -13.24 19.24 -21.56
N MET A 261 -12.64 18.32 -20.80
CA MET A 261 -12.50 16.92 -21.17
C MET A 261 -13.62 16.04 -20.60
N ASN A 262 -14.44 15.45 -21.45
CA ASN A 262 -15.43 14.47 -21.02
C ASN A 262 -14.86 13.03 -21.15
N LEU A 263 -14.53 12.44 -20.02
CA LEU A 263 -13.96 11.09 -19.93
C LEU A 263 -14.89 9.96 -20.42
N ASN A 264 -16.14 10.24 -20.70
CA ASN A 264 -17.13 9.26 -21.15
C ASN A 264 -17.47 9.39 -22.63
N GLU A 265 -16.89 10.34 -23.33
CA GLU A 265 -17.04 10.53 -24.77
C GLU A 265 -15.86 9.93 -25.55
N GLU A 266 -16.07 9.69 -26.82
CA GLU A 266 -15.02 9.29 -27.76
C GLU A 266 -14.36 10.56 -28.30
N HIS A 267 -13.04 10.55 -28.35
CA HIS A 267 -12.25 11.64 -28.87
C HIS A 267 -11.54 11.24 -30.17
N GLU A 268 -11.56 12.14 -31.13
CA GLU A 268 -10.83 11.91 -32.38
C GLU A 268 -9.32 11.85 -32.13
N PRO A 269 -8.58 10.98 -32.81
CA PRO A 269 -7.12 10.91 -32.70
C PRO A 269 -6.47 12.28 -32.98
N CYS A 270 -5.49 12.65 -32.16
CA CYS A 270 -4.76 13.93 -32.26
C CYS A 270 -5.63 15.18 -32.15
N SER A 271 -6.81 15.11 -31.51
CA SER A 271 -7.68 16.26 -31.24
C SER A 271 -7.20 17.14 -30.10
N PHE A 272 -6.32 16.59 -29.25
CA PHE A 272 -5.73 17.28 -28.10
C PHE A 272 -4.19 17.27 -28.21
N ASN A 273 -3.57 18.46 -28.12
CA ASN A 273 -2.11 18.59 -28.21
C ASN A 273 -1.47 18.43 -26.84
N GLY A 274 -1.06 17.21 -26.50
CA GLY A 274 -0.43 16.88 -25.22
C GLY A 274 0.02 15.43 -25.15
N THR A 275 0.78 15.13 -24.10
CA THR A 275 1.29 13.78 -23.84
C THR A 275 0.50 13.12 -22.71
N MET A 276 -0.10 11.96 -23.01
CA MET A 276 -0.77 11.15 -21.99
C MET A 276 0.03 9.86 -21.72
N HIS A 277 -0.03 9.41 -20.48
CA HIS A 277 0.66 8.21 -20.03
C HIS A 277 -0.34 7.11 -19.70
N TYR A 278 -0.19 5.96 -20.32
CA TYR A 278 -1.02 4.77 -20.10
C TYR A 278 -0.15 3.58 -19.71
N SER A 279 -0.65 2.81 -18.77
CA SER A 279 -0.03 1.54 -18.35
C SER A 279 -1.03 0.42 -18.50
N PHE A 280 -0.60 -0.74 -18.94
CA PHE A 280 -1.51 -1.88 -19.10
C PHE A 280 -0.88 -3.20 -18.69
N ASP A 281 -1.75 -4.10 -18.19
CA ASP A 281 -1.34 -5.43 -17.75
C ASP A 281 -2.54 -6.39 -17.68
N TYR A 282 -2.24 -7.70 -17.62
CA TYR A 282 -3.22 -8.74 -17.33
C TYR A 282 -3.26 -9.05 -15.84
N ALA A 283 -4.45 -8.99 -15.24
CA ALA A 283 -4.66 -9.54 -13.92
C ALA A 283 -4.73 -11.07 -13.94
N GLN A 284 -4.55 -11.66 -12.76
CA GLN A 284 -4.93 -13.05 -12.55
C GLN A 284 -6.41 -13.22 -12.91
N GLN A 285 -6.73 -14.25 -13.71
CA GLN A 285 -8.12 -14.56 -14.05
C GLN A 285 -8.96 -14.85 -12.81
N VAL A 286 -10.22 -14.48 -12.85
CA VAL A 286 -11.20 -14.79 -11.83
C VAL A 286 -12.17 -15.87 -12.31
N HIS A 287 -12.88 -16.48 -11.38
CA HIS A 287 -13.86 -17.52 -11.66
C HIS A 287 -15.22 -17.11 -11.12
N PHE A 288 -16.29 -17.46 -11.83
CA PHE A 288 -17.66 -17.31 -11.34
C PHE A 288 -18.50 -18.56 -11.67
N PRO A 289 -19.45 -18.96 -10.78
CA PRO A 289 -19.80 -18.30 -9.55
C PRO A 289 -18.67 -18.32 -8.51
N SER A 290 -18.61 -17.26 -7.70
CA SER A 290 -17.68 -17.11 -6.56
C SER A 290 -18.44 -16.55 -5.37
N ASN A 291 -18.40 -17.25 -4.25
CA ASN A 291 -19.10 -16.87 -3.02
C ASN A 291 -18.07 -16.67 -1.90
N PRO A 292 -18.10 -15.55 -1.16
CA PRO A 292 -17.25 -15.35 0.04
C PRO A 292 -17.41 -16.45 1.08
N MET A 293 -18.60 -17.07 1.15
CA MET A 293 -18.91 -18.22 1.99
C MET A 293 -18.99 -19.47 1.10
N GLN A 294 -17.87 -19.83 0.47
CA GLN A 294 -17.82 -20.86 -0.54
C GLN A 294 -18.09 -22.26 0.04
N PRO A 295 -19.04 -23.02 -0.53
CA PRO A 295 -19.22 -24.43 -0.18
C PRO A 295 -17.97 -25.25 -0.57
N GLY A 296 -17.51 -26.16 0.32
CA GLY A 296 -16.31 -26.97 0.08
C GLY A 296 -16.24 -27.70 -1.27
N PRO A 297 -17.33 -28.29 -1.80
CA PRO A 297 -17.28 -29.04 -3.06
C PRO A 297 -16.84 -28.23 -4.29
N ILE A 298 -17.06 -26.90 -4.32
CA ILE A 298 -16.66 -26.07 -5.48
C ILE A 298 -15.14 -25.87 -5.57
N ASP A 299 -14.40 -26.02 -4.46
CA ASP A 299 -12.94 -25.90 -4.43
C ASP A 299 -12.23 -26.91 -5.33
N PHE A 300 -12.87 -28.07 -5.55
CA PHE A 300 -12.38 -29.14 -6.40
C PHE A 300 -12.88 -29.05 -7.86
N LYS A 301 -13.57 -27.96 -8.19
CA LYS A 301 -14.17 -27.75 -9.51
C LYS A 301 -13.57 -26.51 -10.20
N THR A 302 -13.80 -26.40 -11.49
CA THR A 302 -13.36 -25.27 -12.29
C THR A 302 -14.56 -24.47 -12.77
N PRO A 303 -15.01 -23.44 -12.04
CA PRO A 303 -16.07 -22.55 -12.47
C PRO A 303 -15.71 -21.82 -13.78
N ARG A 304 -16.67 -21.09 -14.34
CA ARG A 304 -16.47 -20.33 -15.58
C ARG A 304 -15.40 -19.26 -15.37
N LYS A 305 -14.49 -19.14 -16.31
CA LYS A 305 -13.31 -18.26 -16.21
C LYS A 305 -13.60 -16.89 -16.81
N CYS A 306 -13.07 -15.86 -16.20
CA CYS A 306 -12.99 -14.52 -16.79
C CYS A 306 -11.57 -13.99 -16.70
N GLY A 307 -10.98 -13.70 -17.86
CA GLY A 307 -9.74 -12.93 -17.95
C GLY A 307 -10.01 -11.47 -17.68
N ILE A 308 -9.02 -10.77 -17.11
CA ILE A 308 -9.08 -9.34 -16.91
C ILE A 308 -7.83 -8.70 -17.52
N PHE A 309 -8.03 -7.74 -18.41
CA PHE A 309 -6.95 -6.91 -18.96
C PHE A 309 -7.24 -5.46 -18.61
N GLY A 310 -6.33 -4.80 -17.91
CA GLY A 310 -6.51 -3.42 -17.44
C GLY A 310 -5.65 -2.45 -18.22
N VAL A 311 -6.23 -1.33 -18.64
CA VAL A 311 -5.50 -0.18 -19.18
C VAL A 311 -5.75 1.00 -18.25
N MET A 312 -4.71 1.48 -17.61
CA MET A 312 -4.71 2.59 -16.67
C MET A 312 -4.29 3.87 -17.39
N CYS A 313 -5.07 4.94 -17.25
CA CYS A 313 -4.61 6.28 -17.55
C CYS A 313 -3.91 6.82 -16.29
N GLU A 314 -2.59 7.02 -16.34
CA GLU A 314 -1.81 7.44 -15.17
C GLU A 314 -2.02 8.91 -14.83
N GLY A 315 -2.35 9.74 -15.82
CA GLY A 315 -2.68 11.16 -15.63
C GLY A 315 -4.04 11.40 -15.00
N VAL A 316 -4.97 10.46 -15.26
CA VAL A 316 -6.30 10.42 -14.64
C VAL A 316 -6.39 9.10 -13.90
N PRO A 317 -6.61 9.05 -12.58
CA PRO A 317 -6.61 7.78 -11.85
C PRO A 317 -7.83 6.92 -12.23
N ARG A 318 -7.89 6.48 -13.50
CA ARG A 318 -8.97 5.70 -14.10
C ARG A 318 -8.39 4.52 -14.87
N GLN A 319 -8.84 3.31 -14.54
CA GLN A 319 -8.48 2.08 -15.23
C GLN A 319 -9.72 1.46 -15.90
N VAL A 320 -9.62 1.18 -17.19
CA VAL A 320 -10.61 0.38 -17.92
C VAL A 320 -10.20 -1.09 -17.86
N ASN A 321 -11.09 -1.92 -17.34
CA ASN A 321 -10.87 -3.35 -17.15
C ASN A 321 -11.70 -4.14 -18.16
N TYR A 322 -11.03 -4.71 -19.15
CA TYR A 322 -11.64 -5.60 -20.14
C TYR A 322 -11.95 -6.95 -19.51
N LEU A 323 -13.22 -7.28 -19.40
CA LEU A 323 -13.70 -8.54 -18.85
C LEU A 323 -13.89 -9.54 -19.99
N ILE A 324 -13.01 -10.55 -20.03
CA ILE A 324 -12.88 -11.51 -21.12
C ILE A 324 -13.48 -12.83 -20.64
N ASP A 325 -14.75 -13.05 -20.99
CA ASP A 325 -15.42 -14.31 -20.68
C ASP A 325 -14.72 -15.50 -21.37
N GLU A 326 -14.77 -16.68 -20.75
CA GLU A 326 -14.17 -17.91 -21.29
C GLU A 326 -14.65 -18.22 -22.71
N ALA A 327 -15.93 -17.95 -23.02
CA ALA A 327 -16.48 -18.16 -24.35
C ALA A 327 -16.02 -17.14 -25.40
N ALA A 328 -15.52 -15.98 -24.95
CA ALA A 328 -15.07 -14.90 -25.84
C ALA A 328 -13.54 -14.84 -25.97
N THR A 329 -12.83 -15.76 -25.34
CA THR A 329 -11.37 -15.72 -25.37
C THR A 329 -10.82 -16.17 -26.73
N VAL A 330 -9.88 -15.39 -27.27
CA VAL A 330 -9.10 -15.71 -28.46
C VAL A 330 -7.62 -15.96 -28.10
N GLY A 331 -7.35 -16.11 -26.76
CA GLY A 331 -6.02 -16.23 -26.21
C GLY A 331 -5.53 -14.94 -25.56
N LYS A 332 -4.33 -14.99 -24.98
CA LYS A 332 -3.65 -13.86 -24.31
C LYS A 332 -2.40 -13.42 -25.07
N GLY A 333 -2.33 -13.65 -26.36
CA GLY A 333 -1.18 -13.31 -27.21
C GLY A 333 -1.22 -11.86 -27.70
N ALA A 334 -0.23 -11.50 -28.53
CA ALA A 334 -0.06 -10.15 -29.05
C ALA A 334 -1.32 -9.62 -29.77
N ASN A 335 -2.02 -10.44 -30.58
CA ASN A 335 -3.23 -10.01 -31.27
C ASN A 335 -4.32 -9.51 -30.34
N ALA A 336 -4.58 -10.23 -29.24
CA ALA A 336 -5.58 -9.84 -28.24
C ALA A 336 -5.15 -8.57 -27.50
N THR A 337 -3.89 -8.52 -27.01
CA THR A 337 -3.36 -7.35 -26.32
C THR A 337 -3.43 -6.09 -27.18
N ILE A 338 -2.96 -6.17 -28.42
CA ILE A 338 -3.01 -5.04 -29.35
C ILE A 338 -4.47 -4.62 -29.61
N SER A 339 -5.38 -5.56 -29.78
CA SER A 339 -6.79 -5.27 -30.06
C SER A 339 -7.47 -4.54 -28.89
N TYR A 340 -7.18 -4.92 -27.65
CA TYR A 340 -7.70 -4.23 -26.47
C TYR A 340 -7.11 -2.82 -26.33
N VAL A 341 -5.81 -2.66 -26.53
CA VAL A 341 -5.15 -1.33 -26.54
C VAL A 341 -5.67 -0.47 -27.70
N HIS A 342 -5.90 -1.05 -28.86
CA HIS A 342 -6.48 -0.35 -30.00
C HIS A 342 -7.91 0.13 -29.70
N HIS A 343 -8.75 -0.74 -29.16
CA HIS A 343 -10.09 -0.37 -28.70
C HIS A 343 -10.05 0.70 -27.61
N PHE A 344 -9.09 0.60 -26.67
CA PHE A 344 -8.93 1.60 -25.64
C PHE A 344 -8.67 2.99 -26.22
N PHE A 345 -7.73 3.12 -27.13
CA PHE A 345 -7.45 4.40 -27.78
C PHE A 345 -8.64 4.95 -28.58
N SER A 346 -9.46 4.06 -29.16
CA SER A 346 -10.61 4.46 -29.98
C SER A 346 -11.81 4.86 -29.13
N ARG A 347 -11.96 4.34 -27.90
CA ARG A 347 -13.17 4.51 -27.08
C ARG A 347 -12.93 5.20 -25.73
N HIS A 348 -11.72 5.21 -25.24
CA HIS A 348 -11.35 5.69 -23.90
C HIS A 348 -10.10 6.57 -23.92
N GLY A 349 -9.42 6.69 -25.05
CA GLY A 349 -8.33 7.63 -25.27
C GLY A 349 -8.82 9.05 -25.21
N LEU A 350 -7.97 10.00 -24.84
CA LEU A 350 -8.33 11.40 -24.69
C LEU A 350 -8.08 12.23 -25.97
N GLY A 351 -7.72 11.56 -27.07
CA GLY A 351 -7.39 12.22 -28.34
C GLY A 351 -6.02 12.91 -28.34
N GLU A 352 -5.14 12.50 -27.47
CA GLU A 352 -3.77 13.02 -27.31
C GLU A 352 -2.92 12.85 -28.56
N THR A 353 -2.01 13.81 -28.83
CA THR A 353 -1.03 13.72 -29.92
C THR A 353 0.11 12.77 -29.59
N ASP A 354 0.53 12.74 -28.34
CA ASP A 354 1.71 12.02 -27.88
C ASP A 354 1.35 11.05 -26.74
N VAL A 355 1.92 9.86 -26.79
CA VAL A 355 1.62 8.80 -25.82
C VAL A 355 2.89 8.25 -25.22
N HIS A 356 2.89 8.09 -23.91
CA HIS A 356 3.81 7.22 -23.22
C HIS A 356 3.08 5.96 -22.75
N LEU A 357 3.61 4.79 -23.11
CA LEU A 357 3.08 3.50 -22.72
C LEU A 357 4.04 2.78 -21.78
N ASN A 358 3.50 2.14 -20.74
CA ASN A 358 4.23 1.21 -19.90
C ASN A 358 3.52 -0.15 -19.83
N ALA A 359 4.30 -1.23 -19.87
CA ALA A 359 3.80 -2.59 -19.70
C ALA A 359 4.83 -3.46 -18.98
N ASP A 360 4.44 -4.67 -18.60
CA ASP A 360 5.37 -5.68 -18.09
C ASP A 360 6.24 -6.27 -19.21
N ASN A 361 7.32 -6.96 -18.83
CA ASN A 361 8.27 -7.56 -19.79
C ASN A 361 7.78 -8.88 -20.43
N CYS A 362 6.49 -9.22 -20.37
CA CYS A 362 5.95 -10.44 -20.96
C CYS A 362 6.11 -10.46 -22.48
N SER A 363 7.03 -11.28 -22.98
CA SER A 363 7.34 -11.33 -24.42
C SER A 363 6.20 -11.89 -25.27
N GLY A 364 5.37 -12.75 -24.72
CA GLY A 364 4.21 -13.31 -25.43
C GLY A 364 3.08 -12.31 -25.64
N GLN A 365 2.99 -11.28 -24.83
CA GLN A 365 1.89 -10.31 -24.78
C GLN A 365 2.35 -8.91 -25.21
N ASN A 366 3.38 -8.37 -24.55
CA ASN A 366 3.72 -6.96 -24.57
C ASN A 366 5.03 -6.67 -25.29
N LYS A 367 6.13 -7.32 -24.89
CA LYS A 367 7.48 -7.06 -25.41
C LYS A 367 7.80 -7.94 -26.62
N ASN A 368 7.12 -7.71 -27.73
CA ASN A 368 7.29 -8.50 -28.96
C ASN A 368 7.23 -7.61 -30.22
N ASN A 369 7.66 -8.16 -31.33
CA ASN A 369 7.70 -7.43 -32.60
C ASN A 369 6.32 -6.98 -33.09
N TYR A 370 5.27 -7.74 -32.85
CA TYR A 370 3.92 -7.41 -33.32
C TYR A 370 3.41 -6.13 -32.65
N PHE A 371 3.68 -5.97 -31.35
CA PHE A 371 3.32 -4.76 -30.64
C PHE A 371 4.14 -3.55 -31.12
N LEU A 372 5.45 -3.70 -31.35
CA LEU A 372 6.28 -2.63 -31.95
C LEU A 372 5.80 -2.23 -33.33
N TRP A 373 5.42 -3.19 -34.16
CA TRP A 373 4.85 -2.91 -35.50
C TRP A 373 3.54 -2.15 -35.42
N TYR A 374 2.69 -2.49 -34.47
CA TYR A 374 1.46 -1.77 -34.20
C TYR A 374 1.72 -0.30 -33.80
N LEU A 375 2.69 -0.04 -32.95
CA LEU A 375 3.05 1.32 -32.59
C LEU A 375 3.66 2.11 -33.75
N ALA A 376 4.52 1.48 -34.54
CA ALA A 376 5.06 2.06 -35.79
C ALA A 376 3.95 2.35 -36.80
N TRP A 377 2.96 1.45 -36.92
CA TRP A 377 1.79 1.66 -37.76
C TRP A 377 0.95 2.84 -37.30
N ARG A 378 0.70 2.99 -35.98
CA ARG A 378 -0.08 4.11 -35.43
C ARG A 378 0.55 5.47 -35.70
N THR A 379 1.87 5.59 -35.60
CA THR A 379 2.56 6.86 -35.92
C THR A 379 2.61 7.10 -37.43
N ALA A 380 2.81 6.07 -38.24
CA ALA A 380 2.83 6.19 -39.69
C ALA A 380 1.45 6.50 -40.31
N THR A 381 0.37 6.18 -39.60
CA THR A 381 -1.02 6.50 -39.98
C THR A 381 -1.59 7.73 -39.27
N GLU A 382 -0.75 8.50 -38.62
CA GLU A 382 -1.09 9.74 -37.91
C GLU A 382 -2.15 9.60 -36.79
N LEU A 383 -2.37 8.38 -36.29
CA LEU A 383 -3.23 8.13 -35.14
C LEU A 383 -2.58 8.61 -33.82
N HIS A 384 -1.28 8.85 -33.82
CA HIS A 384 -0.49 9.58 -32.84
C HIS A 384 0.71 10.23 -33.53
N ARG A 385 1.22 11.30 -32.95
CA ARG A 385 2.40 11.99 -33.46
C ARG A 385 3.69 11.30 -32.98
N ASN A 386 3.78 11.08 -31.67
CA ASN A 386 4.88 10.34 -31.05
C ASN A 386 4.36 9.29 -30.07
N ILE A 387 5.05 8.16 -30.02
CA ILE A 387 4.76 7.11 -29.05
C ILE A 387 6.07 6.68 -28.39
N ASN A 388 6.13 6.79 -27.06
CA ASN A 388 7.17 6.20 -26.23
C ASN A 388 6.62 4.93 -25.58
N TYR A 389 7.38 3.84 -25.61
CA TYR A 389 6.99 2.58 -25.00
C TYR A 389 8.11 2.06 -24.12
N SER A 390 7.85 1.96 -22.83
CA SER A 390 8.85 1.68 -21.81
C SER A 390 8.48 0.46 -20.96
N PHE A 391 9.52 -0.20 -20.46
CA PHE A 391 9.42 -1.39 -19.61
C PHE A 391 10.26 -1.20 -18.37
N LEU A 392 9.68 -1.38 -17.19
CA LEU A 392 10.41 -1.40 -15.94
C LEU A 392 11.31 -2.64 -15.82
N ILE A 393 12.34 -2.57 -15.01
CA ILE A 393 13.24 -3.69 -14.75
C ILE A 393 12.48 -4.90 -14.19
N ALA A 394 12.71 -6.07 -14.74
CA ALA A 394 12.04 -7.31 -14.32
C ALA A 394 12.22 -7.56 -12.80
N GLY A 395 11.13 -7.85 -12.11
CA GLY A 395 11.08 -7.99 -10.66
C GLY A 395 10.98 -6.66 -9.89
N HIS A 396 11.01 -5.51 -10.60
CA HIS A 396 10.78 -4.16 -10.08
C HIS A 396 9.59 -3.47 -10.81
N THR A 397 8.64 -4.26 -11.29
CA THR A 397 7.60 -3.85 -12.25
C THR A 397 6.30 -3.35 -11.65
N LYS A 398 6.15 -3.25 -10.32
CA LYS A 398 4.88 -2.76 -9.73
C LYS A 398 4.57 -1.33 -10.17
N PHE A 399 3.40 -1.14 -10.81
CA PHE A 399 2.97 0.12 -11.42
C PHE A 399 1.45 0.33 -11.27
N GLY A 400 0.84 1.29 -11.96
CA GLY A 400 -0.56 1.68 -11.78
C GLY A 400 -1.57 0.54 -11.79
N PRO A 401 -1.59 -0.33 -12.81
CA PRO A 401 -2.51 -1.46 -12.90
C PRO A 401 -2.52 -2.39 -11.69
N ASP A 402 -1.36 -2.72 -11.11
CA ASP A 402 -1.26 -3.56 -9.92
C ASP A 402 -2.09 -3.03 -8.74
N ARG A 403 -2.08 -1.70 -8.54
CA ARG A 403 -2.87 -1.05 -7.50
C ARG A 403 -4.36 -1.23 -7.73
N CYS A 404 -4.80 -1.02 -8.96
CA CYS A 404 -6.20 -1.14 -9.36
C CYS A 404 -6.68 -2.59 -9.27
N PHE A 405 -5.89 -3.55 -9.71
CA PHE A 405 -6.17 -4.98 -9.53
C PHE A 405 -6.20 -5.38 -8.06
N GLY A 406 -5.37 -4.78 -7.23
CA GLY A 406 -5.42 -4.96 -5.77
C GLY A 406 -6.76 -4.54 -5.16
N ILE A 407 -7.35 -3.43 -5.64
CA ILE A 407 -8.68 -2.96 -5.25
C ILE A 407 -9.75 -3.95 -5.72
N LEU A 408 -9.71 -4.36 -6.99
CA LEU A 408 -10.63 -5.36 -7.54
C LEU A 408 -10.59 -6.68 -6.75
N LYS A 409 -9.39 -7.19 -6.45
CA LYS A 409 -9.21 -8.43 -5.70
C LYS A 409 -9.81 -8.36 -4.29
N LYS A 410 -9.71 -7.21 -3.62
CA LYS A 410 -10.35 -7.01 -2.31
C LYS A 410 -11.87 -7.04 -2.41
N SER A 411 -12.44 -6.32 -3.39
CA SER A 411 -13.89 -6.29 -3.63
C SER A 411 -14.42 -7.67 -4.03
N PHE A 412 -13.73 -8.36 -4.93
CA PHE A 412 -14.09 -9.71 -5.38
C PHE A 412 -14.18 -10.71 -4.22
N LYS A 413 -13.22 -10.68 -3.30
CA LYS A 413 -13.17 -11.60 -2.15
C LYS A 413 -14.37 -11.50 -1.21
N VAL A 414 -15.03 -10.36 -1.16
CA VAL A 414 -16.18 -10.12 -0.25
C VAL A 414 -17.52 -10.09 -1.01
N SER A 415 -17.51 -10.32 -2.32
CA SER A 415 -18.70 -10.24 -3.17
C SER A 415 -19.15 -11.64 -3.61
N PHE A 416 -20.43 -11.93 -3.54
CA PHE A 416 -21.00 -13.10 -4.21
C PHE A 416 -21.31 -12.73 -5.67
N ILE A 417 -20.52 -13.26 -6.59
CA ILE A 417 -20.60 -13.01 -8.04
C ILE A 417 -21.02 -14.30 -8.74
N SER A 418 -22.11 -14.25 -9.46
CA SER A 418 -22.66 -15.40 -10.18
C SER A 418 -22.92 -15.15 -11.66
N SER A 419 -22.47 -14.01 -12.20
CA SER A 419 -22.57 -13.74 -13.63
C SER A 419 -21.51 -12.72 -14.08
N LEU A 420 -21.27 -12.65 -15.37
CA LEU A 420 -20.37 -11.65 -15.98
C LEU A 420 -20.86 -10.21 -15.70
N TYR A 421 -22.18 -9.99 -15.69
CA TYR A 421 -22.76 -8.66 -15.40
C TYR A 421 -22.59 -8.25 -13.94
N GLU A 422 -22.72 -9.21 -13.00
CA GLU A 422 -22.43 -8.95 -11.59
C GLU A 422 -20.94 -8.66 -11.38
N LEU A 423 -20.06 -9.35 -12.12
CA LEU A 423 -18.63 -9.06 -12.11
C LEU A 423 -18.35 -7.64 -12.61
N ALA A 424 -18.99 -7.23 -13.71
CA ALA A 424 -18.85 -5.88 -14.25
C ALA A 424 -19.31 -4.83 -13.24
N ARG A 425 -20.48 -5.01 -12.61
CA ARG A 425 -20.97 -4.13 -11.55
C ARG A 425 -20.00 -4.06 -10.36
N MET A 426 -19.46 -5.20 -9.93
CA MET A 426 -18.46 -5.23 -8.85
C MET A 426 -17.21 -4.44 -9.23
N VAL A 427 -16.73 -4.53 -10.46
CA VAL A 427 -15.60 -3.74 -10.96
C VAL A 427 -15.90 -2.25 -10.87
N ASP A 428 -17.05 -1.80 -11.40
CA ASP A 428 -17.45 -0.39 -11.40
C ASP A 428 -17.62 0.18 -9.98
N THR A 429 -18.05 -0.64 -9.03
CA THR A 429 -18.30 -0.25 -7.63
C THR A 429 -17.16 -0.60 -6.69
N SER A 430 -16.04 -1.11 -7.19
CA SER A 430 -14.92 -1.61 -6.36
C SER A 430 -14.22 -0.51 -5.55
N SER A 431 -14.39 0.76 -5.94
CA SER A 431 -13.85 1.92 -5.22
C SER A 431 -14.83 3.08 -5.21
N ASN A 432 -14.88 3.82 -4.11
CA ASN A 432 -15.74 5.02 -3.98
C ASN A 432 -15.34 6.13 -4.98
N ALA A 433 -14.08 6.19 -5.37
CA ALA A 433 -13.56 7.16 -6.34
C ALA A 433 -13.82 6.76 -7.81
N GLY A 434 -14.44 5.60 -8.06
CA GLY A 434 -14.76 5.16 -9.42
C GLY A 434 -13.53 4.93 -10.32
N VAL A 435 -12.39 4.55 -9.71
CA VAL A 435 -11.12 4.36 -10.43
C VAL A 435 -11.21 3.23 -11.46
N ASN A 436 -11.92 2.16 -11.14
CA ASN A 436 -12.09 1.00 -12.03
C ASN A 436 -13.37 1.12 -12.86
N LYS A 437 -13.27 0.89 -14.15
CA LYS A 437 -14.39 0.81 -15.08
C LYS A 437 -14.39 -0.55 -15.79
N ALA A 438 -15.57 -1.16 -15.87
CA ALA A 438 -15.74 -2.43 -16.56
C ALA A 438 -15.99 -2.20 -18.06
N GLN A 439 -15.29 -2.96 -18.92
CA GLN A 439 -15.55 -3.07 -20.35
C GLN A 439 -15.75 -4.55 -20.68
N LEU A 440 -16.96 -4.92 -21.04
CA LEU A 440 -17.22 -6.28 -21.52
C LEU A 440 -16.59 -6.49 -22.91
N VAL A 441 -15.90 -7.61 -23.10
CA VAL A 441 -15.36 -8.01 -24.41
C VAL A 441 -16.45 -8.65 -25.27
N ALA A 442 -17.33 -9.40 -24.65
CA ALA A 442 -18.54 -9.94 -25.27
C ALA A 442 -19.68 -10.03 -24.24
N THR A 443 -20.90 -10.14 -24.73
CA THR A 443 -22.08 -10.45 -23.92
C THR A 443 -22.11 -11.95 -23.56
N HIS A 444 -22.96 -12.33 -22.61
CA HIS A 444 -23.09 -13.73 -22.16
C HIS A 444 -23.56 -14.69 -23.28
N ASP A 445 -24.31 -14.18 -24.26
CA ASP A 445 -24.78 -14.90 -25.45
C ASP A 445 -23.72 -14.98 -26.57
N GLY A 446 -22.50 -14.50 -26.31
CA GLY A 446 -21.37 -14.60 -27.25
C GLY A 446 -21.27 -13.48 -28.28
N ARG A 447 -22.16 -12.47 -28.25
CA ARG A 447 -22.03 -11.30 -29.14
C ARG A 447 -20.79 -10.50 -28.76
N VAL A 448 -19.84 -10.42 -29.73
CA VAL A 448 -18.58 -9.70 -29.52
C VAL A 448 -18.83 -8.18 -29.50
N ILE A 449 -18.35 -7.52 -28.47
CA ILE A 449 -18.37 -6.06 -28.29
C ILE A 449 -17.02 -5.47 -28.68
N VAL A 450 -15.93 -6.08 -28.21
CA VAL A 450 -14.55 -5.69 -28.52
C VAL A 450 -13.93 -6.75 -29.45
N PRO A 451 -13.81 -6.48 -30.72
CA PRO A 451 -13.26 -7.45 -31.69
C PRO A 451 -11.76 -7.63 -31.49
N VAL A 452 -11.30 -8.87 -31.64
CA VAL A 452 -9.88 -9.17 -31.74
C VAL A 452 -9.52 -9.31 -33.22
N TYR A 453 -8.41 -8.67 -33.61
CA TYR A 453 -7.93 -8.64 -34.98
C TYR A 453 -6.63 -9.44 -35.16
N ASP A 454 -6.36 -9.96 -36.33
CA ASP A 454 -5.09 -10.61 -36.69
C ASP A 454 -4.02 -9.59 -37.08
N TRP A 455 -3.56 -8.84 -36.08
CA TRP A 455 -2.50 -7.85 -36.22
C TRP A 455 -1.19 -8.47 -36.70
N SER A 456 -0.89 -9.68 -36.26
CA SER A 456 0.38 -10.36 -36.57
C SER A 456 0.53 -10.63 -38.06
N THR A 457 -0.50 -11.18 -38.69
CA THR A 457 -0.50 -11.44 -40.16
C THR A 457 -0.56 -10.13 -40.92
N PHE A 458 -1.41 -9.20 -40.53
CA PHE A 458 -1.57 -7.91 -41.19
C PHE A 458 -0.27 -7.09 -41.19
N LEU A 459 0.29 -6.84 -40.02
CA LEU A 459 1.49 -6.01 -39.90
C LEU A 459 2.76 -6.71 -40.40
N GLY A 460 2.81 -8.03 -40.35
CA GLY A 460 3.92 -8.82 -40.89
C GLY A 460 4.20 -8.62 -42.37
N GLN A 461 3.20 -8.14 -43.16
CA GLN A 461 3.36 -7.79 -44.56
C GLN A 461 4.20 -6.51 -44.74
N TYR A 462 4.13 -5.58 -43.79
CA TYR A 462 4.73 -4.25 -43.89
C TYR A 462 6.04 -4.12 -43.11
N PHE A 463 6.17 -4.82 -42.00
CA PHE A 463 7.29 -4.63 -41.08
C PHE A 463 8.20 -5.87 -40.97
N LYS A 464 9.46 -5.65 -40.66
CA LYS A 464 10.46 -6.67 -40.33
C LYS A 464 10.77 -6.68 -38.85
N LYS A 465 11.28 -7.79 -38.35
CA LYS A 465 11.58 -7.99 -36.94
C LYS A 465 12.75 -7.12 -36.48
N LEU A 466 12.61 -6.51 -35.30
CA LEU A 466 13.73 -5.92 -34.59
C LEU A 466 14.59 -7.05 -33.98
N PRO A 467 15.91 -7.09 -34.25
CA PRO A 467 16.80 -8.06 -33.64
C PRO A 467 16.98 -7.74 -32.13
N ASN A 468 17.17 -8.75 -31.33
CA ASN A 468 17.49 -8.61 -29.90
C ASN A 468 16.52 -7.72 -29.10
N ILE A 469 15.24 -7.70 -29.46
CA ILE A 469 14.21 -6.87 -28.83
C ILE A 469 14.21 -6.99 -27.28
N LYS A 470 14.54 -8.15 -26.72
CA LYS A 470 14.56 -8.40 -25.27
C LYS A 470 15.59 -7.54 -24.53
N LYS A 471 16.63 -7.06 -25.23
CA LYS A 471 17.70 -6.23 -24.67
C LYS A 471 17.21 -4.83 -24.32
N PHE A 472 16.29 -4.27 -25.11
CA PHE A 472 15.87 -2.88 -24.99
C PHE A 472 14.69 -2.73 -24.03
N HIS A 473 14.67 -1.64 -23.25
CA HIS A 473 13.57 -1.29 -22.34
C HIS A 473 12.80 -0.05 -22.77
N HIS A 474 13.35 0.77 -23.68
CA HIS A 474 12.69 1.96 -24.19
C HIS A 474 12.67 1.95 -25.70
N PHE A 475 11.50 2.27 -26.26
CA PHE A 475 11.23 2.35 -27.68
C PHE A 475 10.51 3.67 -27.96
N ARG A 476 10.96 4.41 -28.98
CA ARG A 476 10.35 5.66 -29.41
C ARG A 476 10.02 5.58 -30.90
N PHE A 477 8.83 6.01 -31.25
CA PHE A 477 8.31 6.11 -32.61
C PHE A 477 7.86 7.54 -32.87
N SER A 478 8.07 8.06 -34.08
CA SER A 478 7.61 9.37 -34.52
C SER A 478 6.95 9.29 -35.91
N LYS A 479 5.96 10.15 -36.12
CA LYS A 479 5.33 10.33 -37.42
C LYS A 479 6.30 10.92 -38.46
N ASP A 480 7.29 11.69 -37.97
CA ASP A 480 8.27 12.36 -38.83
C ASP A 480 9.26 11.36 -39.47
N GLU A 481 9.38 10.17 -38.87
CA GLU A 481 10.25 9.09 -39.37
C GLU A 481 9.46 7.75 -39.40
N PRO A 482 8.51 7.60 -40.33
CA PRO A 482 7.65 6.42 -40.38
C PRO A 482 8.44 5.12 -40.55
N GLY A 483 8.17 4.14 -39.70
CA GLY A 483 8.83 2.85 -39.69
C GLY A 483 10.21 2.80 -39.06
N VAL A 484 10.71 3.89 -38.51
CA VAL A 484 11.90 3.90 -37.64
C VAL A 484 11.49 3.70 -36.18
N VAL A 485 12.26 2.88 -35.45
CA VAL A 485 12.19 2.77 -34.00
C VAL A 485 13.52 3.11 -33.41
N TYR A 486 13.48 3.98 -32.41
CA TYR A 486 14.62 4.33 -31.59
C TYR A 486 14.57 3.52 -30.30
N CYS A 487 15.66 2.80 -29.99
CA CYS A 487 15.71 1.85 -28.88
C CYS A 487 16.82 2.21 -27.89
N ARG A 488 16.55 2.06 -26.58
CA ARG A 488 17.58 2.13 -25.53
C ARG A 488 17.50 0.90 -24.64
N GLU A 489 18.64 0.41 -24.19
CA GLU A 489 18.69 -0.67 -23.20
C GLU A 489 18.18 -0.16 -21.86
N PHE A 490 18.72 0.97 -21.38
CA PHE A 490 18.31 1.71 -20.20
C PHE A 490 18.26 3.21 -20.51
N LEU A 491 17.68 4.02 -19.64
CA LEU A 491 17.62 5.48 -19.82
C LEU A 491 19.00 6.11 -20.05
N SER A 492 20.03 5.61 -19.35
CA SER A 492 21.42 6.07 -19.47
C SER A 492 22.13 5.57 -20.73
N SER A 493 21.55 4.60 -21.45
CA SER A 493 22.19 4.00 -22.63
C SER A 493 22.01 4.90 -23.87
N PRO A 494 22.94 4.85 -24.83
CA PRO A 494 22.79 5.56 -26.09
C PRO A 494 21.60 5.03 -26.88
N GLU A 495 20.91 5.91 -27.57
CA GLU A 495 19.81 5.57 -28.45
C GLU A 495 20.31 4.93 -29.75
N GLN A 496 19.65 3.87 -30.20
CA GLN A 496 19.96 3.14 -31.43
C GLN A 496 18.72 3.16 -32.33
N ALA A 497 18.91 3.54 -33.58
CA ALA A 497 17.85 3.60 -34.58
C ALA A 497 17.79 2.30 -35.42
N PHE A 498 16.60 1.78 -35.60
CA PHE A 498 16.34 0.60 -36.45
C PHE A 498 15.20 0.88 -37.42
N PHE A 499 15.39 0.52 -38.65
CA PHE A 499 14.38 0.67 -39.68
C PHE A 499 13.53 -0.62 -39.80
N LEU A 500 12.28 -0.54 -39.38
CA LEU A 500 11.36 -1.68 -39.32
C LEU A 500 10.55 -1.85 -40.61
N LEU A 501 10.26 -0.77 -41.36
CA LEU A 501 9.45 -0.85 -42.58
C LEU A 501 10.18 -1.65 -43.67
N ARG A 502 9.46 -2.47 -44.41
CA ARG A 502 10.01 -3.19 -45.55
C ARG A 502 10.18 -2.24 -46.74
N ASN A 503 11.23 -2.43 -47.54
CA ASN A 503 11.50 -1.59 -48.68
C ASN A 503 10.39 -1.72 -49.74
N GLY A 504 9.95 -0.60 -50.29
CA GLY A 504 8.98 -0.55 -51.38
C GLY A 504 7.53 -0.89 -50.98
N VAL A 505 7.23 -0.94 -49.71
CA VAL A 505 5.88 -1.25 -49.20
C VAL A 505 5.24 0.01 -48.65
N ALA A 506 4.04 0.34 -49.12
CA ALA A 506 3.24 1.44 -48.59
C ALA A 506 2.37 0.94 -47.42
N ILE A 507 2.34 1.69 -46.32
CA ILE A 507 1.49 1.39 -45.18
C ILE A 507 0.03 1.77 -45.53
N PRO A 508 -0.95 0.90 -45.29
CA PRO A 508 -2.35 1.24 -45.52
C PRO A 508 -2.84 2.32 -44.56
N PRO A 509 -3.86 3.12 -44.95
CA PRO A 509 -4.46 4.11 -44.06
C PRO A 509 -4.93 3.51 -42.73
N GLY A 510 -4.95 4.31 -41.64
CA GLY A 510 -5.38 3.88 -40.31
C GLY A 510 -6.83 3.38 -40.22
N SER A 511 -7.65 3.68 -41.24
CA SER A 511 -9.02 3.15 -41.37
C SER A 511 -9.08 1.69 -41.84
N VAL A 512 -7.99 1.16 -42.40
CA VAL A 512 -7.91 -0.24 -42.85
C VAL A 512 -7.47 -1.11 -41.68
N LEU A 513 -8.41 -1.88 -41.14
CA LEU A 513 -8.17 -2.78 -40.02
C LEU A 513 -7.92 -4.23 -40.51
N PRO A 514 -7.18 -5.04 -39.72
CA PRO A 514 -6.97 -6.45 -40.01
C PRO A 514 -8.26 -7.28 -39.98
N GLN A 515 -8.17 -8.52 -40.45
CA GLN A 515 -9.26 -9.48 -40.31
C GLN A 515 -9.58 -9.74 -38.84
N LYS A 516 -10.88 -9.82 -38.50
CA LYS A 516 -11.34 -10.21 -37.18
C LYS A 516 -11.11 -11.68 -36.92
N ILE A 517 -10.66 -12.01 -35.72
CA ILE A 517 -10.57 -13.38 -35.23
C ILE A 517 -11.82 -13.61 -34.35
N ASN A 518 -12.65 -14.55 -34.75
CA ASN A 518 -13.83 -14.91 -33.98
C ASN A 518 -13.45 -15.89 -32.87
N PRO A 519 -14.01 -15.73 -31.63
CA PRO A 519 -13.83 -16.71 -30.58
C PRO A 519 -14.55 -18.02 -30.95
N GLU A 520 -13.97 -19.15 -30.58
CA GLU A 520 -14.53 -20.49 -30.82
C GLU A 520 -15.73 -20.79 -29.90
N GLY A 521 -15.92 -20.01 -28.86
CA GLY A 521 -16.93 -20.27 -27.83
C GLY A 521 -16.50 -21.35 -26.85
N LEU A 522 -17.46 -21.84 -26.07
CA LEU A 522 -17.23 -22.97 -25.16
C LEU A 522 -17.39 -24.28 -25.94
N SER A 523 -16.45 -25.22 -25.77
CA SER A 523 -16.60 -26.57 -26.30
C SER A 523 -17.83 -27.26 -25.69
N GLU A 524 -18.37 -28.28 -26.40
CA GLU A 524 -19.50 -29.05 -25.90
C GLU A 524 -19.19 -29.73 -24.56
N GLU A 525 -17.99 -30.29 -24.41
CA GLU A 525 -17.52 -30.88 -23.16
C GLU A 525 -17.52 -29.86 -22.02
N ARG A 526 -17.06 -28.63 -22.31
CA ARG A 526 -17.03 -27.56 -21.32
C ARG A 526 -18.42 -27.08 -20.92
N ARG A 527 -19.36 -26.97 -21.85
CA ARG A 527 -20.75 -26.65 -21.59
C ARG A 527 -21.39 -27.71 -20.70
N ASN A 528 -21.23 -29.00 -21.08
CA ASN A 528 -21.70 -30.13 -20.30
C ASN A 528 -21.14 -30.14 -18.87
N TYR A 529 -19.83 -29.85 -18.71
CA TYR A 529 -19.18 -29.74 -17.41
C TYR A 529 -19.79 -28.62 -16.56
N LEU A 530 -19.91 -27.41 -17.12
CA LEU A 530 -20.49 -26.26 -16.40
C LEU A 530 -21.92 -26.58 -15.97
N TYR A 531 -22.72 -27.18 -16.83
CA TYR A 531 -24.10 -27.55 -16.53
C TYR A 531 -24.20 -28.57 -15.39
N ARG A 532 -23.41 -29.64 -15.43
CA ARG A 532 -23.48 -30.74 -14.44
C ARG A 532 -22.83 -30.36 -13.11
N GLU A 533 -21.69 -29.68 -13.17
CA GLU A 533 -20.82 -29.51 -12.01
C GLU A 533 -20.93 -28.12 -11.36
N ILE A 534 -21.22 -27.08 -12.12
CA ILE A 534 -21.14 -25.69 -11.63
C ILE A 534 -22.50 -25.05 -11.41
N ARG A 535 -23.51 -25.41 -12.21
CA ARG A 535 -24.85 -24.81 -12.20
C ARG A 535 -25.47 -24.73 -10.80
N GLN A 536 -25.31 -25.76 -9.99
CA GLN A 536 -25.86 -25.83 -8.62
C GLN A 536 -25.31 -24.77 -7.66
N PHE A 537 -24.19 -24.13 -8.00
CA PHE A 537 -23.55 -23.10 -7.18
C PHE A 537 -23.89 -21.68 -7.64
N CYS A 538 -24.65 -21.54 -8.72
CA CYS A 538 -25.09 -20.24 -9.19
C CYS A 538 -26.18 -19.66 -8.31
N LYS A 539 -26.30 -18.33 -8.29
CA LYS A 539 -27.47 -17.68 -7.68
C LYS A 539 -28.74 -18.05 -8.45
N PRO A 540 -29.89 -18.20 -7.77
CA PRO A 540 -31.16 -18.37 -8.44
C PRO A 540 -31.42 -17.29 -9.50
N GLY A 541 -31.74 -17.72 -10.71
CA GLY A 541 -31.99 -16.86 -11.87
C GLY A 541 -30.74 -16.46 -12.69
N THR A 542 -29.54 -16.91 -12.29
CA THR A 542 -28.31 -16.67 -13.06
C THR A 542 -27.73 -17.94 -13.68
N GLU A 543 -28.37 -19.08 -13.47
CA GLU A 543 -27.86 -20.40 -13.86
C GLU A 543 -27.61 -20.49 -15.37
N ASP A 544 -28.54 -19.99 -16.18
CA ASP A 544 -28.45 -20.03 -17.64
C ASP A 544 -27.43 -19.05 -18.21
N LEU A 545 -27.09 -18.00 -17.45
CA LEU A 545 -26.02 -17.05 -17.82
C LEU A 545 -24.62 -17.65 -17.66
N VAL A 546 -24.45 -18.59 -16.73
CA VAL A 546 -23.14 -19.18 -16.40
C VAL A 546 -22.99 -20.57 -16.99
N ALA A 547 -23.99 -21.38 -16.80
CA ALA A 547 -24.03 -22.81 -17.13
C ALA A 547 -25.36 -23.15 -17.85
N PRO A 548 -25.57 -22.66 -19.07
CA PRO A 548 -26.79 -22.89 -19.83
C PRO A 548 -26.99 -24.39 -20.08
N VAL A 549 -28.22 -24.78 -20.38
CA VAL A 549 -28.52 -26.13 -20.86
C VAL A 549 -27.71 -26.37 -22.16
N PRO A 550 -27.01 -27.49 -22.25
CA PRO A 550 -26.19 -27.83 -23.43
C PRO A 550 -26.98 -27.92 -24.74
#